data_512ac006cf84c5f920a2dd258102850c
#
_entry.id   512ac006cf84c5f920a2dd258102850c
#
_cell.length_a   1.000
_cell.length_b   1.000
_cell.length_c   1.000
_cell.angle_alpha   90.00
_cell.angle_beta   90.00
_cell.angle_gamma   90.00
#
_symmetry.space_group_name_H-M   'P 1'
#
loop_
_entity.id
_entity.type
_entity.pdbx_description
1 polymer ?
#
loop_
_entity_poly.entity_id
_entity_poly.type
_entity_poly.pdbx_seq_one_letter_code
_entity_poly.pdbx_strand_id
1 'polypeptide(L)' 'MENNSLHKYHDLFLTKEEVKEIFRLPSDKTLRQFKDKFGLRKHGRLYLASDVRKTISYLTEEAA' A
#
# COMPACT_ATOMS: atom_id res chain seq x y z
N MET A 1 -5.97 -12.47 23.15
CA MET A 1 -5.31 -11.36 22.57
C MET A 1 -4.83 -11.63 21.18
N GLU A 2 -5.60 -12.41 20.52
CA GLU A 2 -5.32 -12.72 19.12
C GLU A 2 -5.30 -11.46 18.30
N ASN A 3 -6.05 -10.46 18.74
CA ASN A 3 -6.14 -9.21 17.99
C ASN A 3 -4.79 -8.53 17.86
N ASN A 4 -3.91 -8.73 18.83
CA ASN A 4 -2.59 -8.12 18.75
C ASN A 4 -1.78 -8.67 17.61
N SER A 5 -1.90 -9.97 17.36
CA SER A 5 -1.20 -10.60 16.24
C SER A 5 -1.72 -10.06 14.91
N LEU A 6 -3.05 -9.92 14.81
CA LEU A 6 -3.64 -9.39 13.60
C LEU A 6 -3.19 -7.95 13.36
N HIS A 7 -3.09 -7.18 14.43
CA HIS A 7 -2.60 -5.80 14.30
C HIS A 7 -1.19 -5.75 13.77
N LYS A 8 -0.33 -6.65 14.23
CA LYS A 8 1.04 -6.70 13.75
C LYS A 8 1.08 -6.94 12.25
N TYR A 9 0.31 -7.91 11.80
CA TYR A 9 0.30 -8.22 10.37
C TYR A 9 -0.32 -7.09 9.58
N HIS A 10 -1.29 -6.42 10.14
CA HIS A 10 -1.92 -5.27 9.50
C HIS A 10 -0.91 -4.15 9.28
N ASP A 11 0.00 -3.98 10.22
CA ASP A 11 1.03 -2.94 10.10
C ASP A 11 2.05 -3.27 9.03
N LEU A 12 2.21 -4.54 8.71
CA LEU A 12 3.20 -4.98 7.75
C LEU A 12 2.65 -5.10 6.33
N PHE A 13 1.36 -5.38 6.22
CA PHE A 13 0.73 -5.64 4.92
C PHE A 13 -0.58 -4.88 4.79
N LEU A 14 -0.89 -4.49 3.57
CA LEU A 14 -2.13 -3.79 3.25
C LEU A 14 -2.87 -4.51 2.15
N THR A 15 -4.20 -4.49 2.22
CA THR A 15 -5.02 -5.03 1.16
C THR A 15 -5.08 -4.07 -0.02
N LYS A 16 -5.54 -4.57 -1.17
CA LYS A 16 -5.65 -3.69 -2.34
C LYS A 16 -6.66 -2.57 -2.09
N GLU A 17 -7.71 -2.87 -1.34
CA GLU A 17 -8.71 -1.84 -1.01
C GLU A 17 -8.09 -0.73 -0.19
N GLU A 18 -7.24 -1.11 0.78
CA GLU A 18 -6.58 -0.12 1.61
C GLU A 18 -5.63 0.74 0.78
N VAL A 19 -4.88 0.12 -0.13
CA VAL A 19 -3.95 0.87 -0.98
C VAL A 19 -4.72 1.81 -1.91
N LYS A 20 -5.81 1.32 -2.49
CA LYS A 20 -6.62 2.17 -3.34
C LYS A 20 -7.17 3.37 -2.58
N GLU A 21 -7.56 3.16 -1.34
CA GLU A 21 -8.09 4.24 -0.53
C GLU A 21 -7.01 5.26 -0.17
N ILE A 22 -5.84 4.77 0.21
CA ILE A 22 -4.73 5.65 0.59
C ILE A 22 -4.38 6.59 -0.55
N PHE A 23 -4.27 6.07 -1.75
CA PHE A 23 -3.85 6.86 -2.91
C PHE A 23 -5.01 7.33 -3.77
N ARG A 24 -6.24 7.04 -3.33
CA ARG A 24 -7.46 7.47 -4.03
C ARG A 24 -7.51 6.96 -5.45
N LEU A 25 -7.19 5.69 -5.61
CA LEU A 25 -7.20 5.05 -6.92
C LEU A 25 -8.60 4.49 -7.19
N PRO A 26 -9.22 4.84 -8.32
CA PRO A 26 -10.64 4.51 -8.54
C PRO A 26 -10.89 3.07 -8.98
N SER A 27 -9.87 2.36 -9.46
CA SER A 27 -10.10 1.02 -10.00
C SER A 27 -8.88 0.14 -9.80
N ASP A 28 -9.08 -1.16 -10.02
CA ASP A 28 -7.98 -2.10 -9.97
C ASP A 28 -6.96 -1.83 -11.07
N LYS A 29 -7.43 -1.37 -12.21
CA LYS A 29 -6.55 -1.04 -13.31
C LYS A 29 -5.60 0.10 -12.92
N THR A 30 -6.17 1.13 -12.32
CA THR A 30 -5.37 2.26 -11.85
C THR A 30 -4.37 1.82 -10.79
N LEU A 31 -4.80 0.93 -9.89
CA LEU A 31 -3.93 0.41 -8.88
C LEU A 31 -2.76 -0.36 -9.50
N ARG A 32 -3.04 -1.16 -10.50
CA ARG A 32 -1.98 -1.92 -11.17
C ARG A 32 -0.96 -0.99 -11.81
N GLN A 33 -1.43 0.04 -12.47
CA GLN A 33 -0.54 1.03 -13.08
C GLN A 33 0.30 1.74 -12.03
N PHE A 34 -0.33 2.09 -10.92
CA PHE A 34 0.35 2.75 -9.82
C PHE A 34 1.41 1.81 -9.22
N LYS A 35 1.05 0.55 -9.01
CA LYS A 35 1.96 -0.44 -8.48
C LYS A 35 3.19 -0.58 -9.36
N ASP A 36 2.98 -0.66 -10.67
CA ASP A 36 4.09 -0.81 -11.61
C ASP A 36 4.97 0.44 -11.65
N LYS A 37 4.35 1.58 -11.56
CA LYS A 37 5.09 2.85 -11.62
C LYS A 37 6.00 3.03 -10.41
N PHE A 38 5.52 2.68 -9.24
CA PHE A 38 6.27 2.91 -8.00
C PHE A 38 6.91 1.65 -7.45
N GLY A 39 6.75 0.52 -8.13
CA GLY A 39 7.42 -0.70 -7.70
C GLY A 39 6.89 -1.27 -6.40
N LEU A 40 5.59 -1.18 -6.17
CA LEU A 40 5.00 -1.75 -4.97
C LEU A 40 5.05 -3.27 -5.03
N ARG A 41 5.63 -3.88 -4.01
CA ARG A 41 5.75 -5.33 -3.98
C ARG A 41 4.53 -5.94 -3.32
N LYS A 42 4.16 -7.12 -3.79
CA LYS A 42 3.04 -7.87 -3.26
C LYS A 42 3.52 -9.17 -2.66
N HIS A 43 2.85 -9.58 -1.61
CA HIS A 43 3.05 -10.91 -1.05
C HIS A 43 1.68 -11.58 -1.08
N GLY A 44 1.45 -12.42 -2.11
CA GLY A 44 0.13 -12.95 -2.34
C GLY A 44 -0.82 -11.86 -2.77
N ARG A 45 -1.84 -11.63 -1.96
CA ARG A 45 -2.83 -10.59 -2.24
C ARG A 45 -2.58 -9.30 -1.48
N LEU A 46 -1.50 -9.28 -0.72
CA LEU A 46 -1.23 -8.15 0.16
C LEU A 46 -0.05 -7.35 -0.36
N TYR A 47 -0.09 -6.05 -0.12
CA TYR A 47 1.00 -5.17 -0.48
C TYR A 47 1.85 -4.89 0.76
N LEU A 48 3.14 -4.71 0.55
CA LEU A 48 4.04 -4.39 1.66
C LEU A 48 3.80 -2.96 2.12
N ALA A 49 3.48 -2.81 3.40
CA ALA A 49 3.22 -1.49 3.95
C ALA A 49 4.45 -0.59 3.87
N SER A 50 5.65 -1.17 3.96
CA SER A 50 6.86 -0.38 3.86
C SER A 50 7.01 0.28 2.49
N ASP A 51 6.63 -0.43 1.43
CA ASP A 51 6.68 0.15 0.09
C ASP A 51 5.66 1.27 -0.05
N VAL A 52 4.48 1.09 0.53
CA VAL A 52 3.45 2.12 0.48
C VAL A 52 3.92 3.36 1.23
N ARG A 53 4.51 3.18 2.40
CA ARG A 53 5.02 4.31 3.17
C ARG A 53 6.13 5.04 2.44
N LYS A 54 7.01 4.31 1.77
CA LYS A 54 8.06 4.92 0.97
C LYS A 54 7.47 5.77 -0.15
N THR A 55 6.46 5.23 -0.80
CA THR A 55 5.81 5.96 -1.89
C THR A 55 5.15 7.22 -1.37
N ILE A 56 4.50 7.14 -0.22
CA ILE A 56 3.89 8.32 0.39
C ILE A 56 4.94 9.38 0.67
N SER A 57 6.07 9.00 1.24
CA SER A 57 7.15 9.93 1.51
C SER A 57 7.65 10.57 0.22
N TYR A 58 7.85 9.78 -0.79
CA TYR A 58 8.34 10.28 -2.06
C TYR A 58 7.38 11.31 -2.66
N LEU A 59 6.10 10.98 -2.68
CA LEU A 59 5.10 11.87 -3.23
C LEU A 59 4.96 13.15 -2.41
N THR A 60 5.07 13.01 -1.10
CA THR A 60 4.97 14.17 -0.21
C THR A 60 6.16 15.10 -0.42
N GLU A 61 7.34 14.55 -0.56
CA GLU A 61 8.54 15.35 -0.81
C GLU A 61 8.46 16.04 -2.16
N GLU A 62 7.95 15.33 -3.17
CA GLU A 62 7.78 15.91 -4.49
C GLU A 62 6.81 17.09 -4.45
N ALA A 63 5.76 16.95 -3.66
CA ALA A 63 4.75 17.98 -3.58
C ALA A 63 5.24 19.20 -2.81
N ALA A 64 6.20 18.99 -1.94
CA ALA A 64 6.74 20.10 -1.17
C ALA A 64 7.71 20.90 -2.00
#